data_3cec6c3d3d23acd444ce147f19aa3298
#
_entry.id   3cec6c3d3d23acd444ce147f19aa3298
#
_cell.length_a   1.000
_cell.length_b   1.000
_cell.length_c   1.000
_cell.angle_alpha   90.00
_cell.angle_beta   90.00
_cell.angle_gamma   90.00
#
_symmetry.space_group_name_H-M   'P 1'
#
loop_
_entity.id
_entity.type
_entity.pdbx_description
1 polymer ?
#
loop_
_entity_poly.entity_id
_entity_poly.type
_entity_poly.pdbx_seq_one_letter_code
_entity_poly.pdbx_strand_id
1 'polypeptide(L)'
;PYPTKVEMNNIYKAALRAPDHAWLRPTSFIEIKDKGIEKLSKIFEEFASKNVDQKNIDKYKNAPYRAPMIIAAVNTYKEHPKVPKIEQMLSTAASVQNILLALNALKYSSIWRTGKIAFNKFVDKKLGLEPNQTIIGFIYVGKNKGKQKNIPKINSREFVKYL
;
A
#
# COMPACT_ATOMS: atom_id res chain seq x y z
N PRO A 1 2.30 -16.82 7.42
CA PRO A 1 0.83 -16.76 7.43
C PRO A 1 0.35 -15.33 7.17
N TYR A 2 -0.76 -15.17 6.47
CA TYR A 2 -1.47 -13.94 6.18
C TYR A 2 -2.95 -14.09 6.60
N PRO A 3 -3.75 -13.01 6.66
CA PRO A 3 -5.14 -13.08 7.08
C PRO A 3 -5.98 -14.00 6.20
N THR A 4 -6.97 -14.64 6.81
CA THR A 4 -7.98 -15.44 6.11
C THR A 4 -8.87 -14.55 5.23
N LYS A 5 -9.63 -15.15 4.31
CA LYS A 5 -10.57 -14.41 3.45
C LYS A 5 -11.61 -13.63 4.27
N VAL A 6 -12.07 -14.16 5.40
CA VAL A 6 -13.03 -13.49 6.28
C VAL A 6 -12.39 -12.28 6.96
N GLU A 7 -11.18 -12.46 7.51
CA GLU A 7 -10.43 -11.35 8.13
C GLU A 7 -10.13 -10.25 7.10
N MET A 8 -9.69 -10.61 5.87
CA MET A 8 -9.44 -9.64 4.81
C MET A 8 -10.69 -8.85 4.43
N ASN A 9 -11.86 -9.50 4.36
CA ASN A 9 -13.12 -8.79 4.09
C ASN A 9 -13.41 -7.74 5.18
N ASN A 10 -13.17 -8.06 6.44
CA ASN A 10 -13.37 -7.11 7.54
C ASN A 10 -12.33 -5.96 7.50
N ILE A 11 -11.08 -6.28 7.17
CA ILE A 11 -10.01 -5.28 6.97
C ILE A 11 -10.40 -4.29 5.86
N TYR A 12 -10.90 -4.78 4.71
CA TYR A 12 -11.34 -3.91 3.62
C TYR A 12 -12.58 -3.09 3.96
N LYS A 13 -13.54 -3.66 4.71
CA LYS A 13 -14.67 -2.87 5.23
C LYS A 13 -14.20 -1.72 6.11
N ALA A 14 -13.22 -1.96 7.00
CA ALA A 14 -12.61 -0.91 7.81
C ALA A 14 -11.87 0.12 6.95
N ALA A 15 -11.09 -0.33 5.96
CA ALA A 15 -10.38 0.54 5.03
C ALA A 15 -11.33 1.50 4.30
N LEU A 16 -12.43 0.98 3.77
CA LEU A 16 -13.43 1.75 3.01
C LEU A 16 -14.33 2.65 3.87
N ARG A 17 -14.09 2.72 5.19
CA ARG A 17 -14.65 3.76 6.08
C ARG A 17 -13.86 5.07 6.07
N ALA A 18 -12.73 5.12 5.37
CA ALA A 18 -11.98 6.36 5.21
C ALA A 18 -12.86 7.48 4.63
N PRO A 19 -12.64 8.75 5.02
CA PRO A 19 -13.35 9.89 4.46
C PRO A 19 -13.23 9.93 2.94
N ASP A 20 -14.35 10.14 2.26
CA ASP A 20 -14.45 10.14 0.80
C ASP A 20 -15.39 11.26 0.36
N HIS A 21 -14.81 12.40 -0.01
CA HIS A 21 -15.56 13.58 -0.43
C HIS A 21 -16.36 13.27 -1.70
N ALA A 22 -17.65 13.61 -1.66
CA ALA A 22 -18.63 13.33 -2.69
C ALA A 22 -18.80 11.84 -3.06
N TRP A 23 -18.33 10.94 -2.21
CA TRP A 23 -18.42 9.48 -2.39
C TRP A 23 -17.92 8.99 -3.74
N LEU A 24 -16.79 9.55 -4.18
CA LEU A 24 -16.18 9.25 -5.47
C LEU A 24 -15.59 7.83 -5.54
N ARG A 25 -15.44 7.15 -4.40
CA ARG A 25 -14.86 5.81 -4.31
C ARG A 25 -13.52 5.71 -5.04
N PRO A 26 -12.52 6.52 -4.64
CA PRO A 26 -11.24 6.56 -5.34
C PRO A 26 -10.32 5.37 -5.03
N THR A 27 -10.68 4.56 -4.04
CA THR A 27 -9.81 3.54 -3.47
C THR A 27 -10.19 2.14 -3.95
N SER A 28 -9.19 1.39 -4.41
CA SER A 28 -9.27 -0.05 -4.63
C SER A 28 -7.96 -0.73 -4.23
N PHE A 29 -7.97 -2.07 -4.16
CA PHE A 29 -6.84 -2.86 -3.69
C PHE A 29 -6.60 -4.05 -4.60
N ILE A 30 -5.32 -4.43 -4.77
CA ILE A 30 -4.91 -5.66 -5.44
C ILE A 30 -4.22 -6.54 -4.39
N GLU A 31 -4.78 -7.71 -4.10
CA GLU A 31 -4.14 -8.73 -3.28
C GLU A 31 -3.12 -9.51 -4.10
N ILE A 32 -1.90 -9.60 -3.59
CA ILE A 32 -0.78 -10.29 -4.21
C ILE A 32 -0.24 -11.31 -3.21
N LYS A 33 -0.42 -12.58 -3.50
CA LYS A 33 0.00 -13.72 -2.68
C LYS A 33 0.31 -14.93 -3.56
N ASP A 34 0.93 -15.94 -3.00
CA ASP A 34 1.27 -17.20 -3.68
C ASP A 34 2.00 -16.91 -5.03
N LYS A 35 1.53 -17.44 -6.14
CA LYS A 35 2.08 -17.17 -7.48
C LYS A 35 2.08 -15.68 -7.88
N GLY A 36 1.26 -14.86 -7.22
CA GLY A 36 1.24 -13.41 -7.43
C GLY A 36 2.54 -12.74 -6.98
N ILE A 37 3.19 -13.27 -5.94
CA ILE A 37 4.49 -12.78 -5.45
C ILE A 37 5.57 -12.93 -6.53
N GLU A 38 5.61 -14.06 -7.22
CA GLU A 38 6.56 -14.28 -8.34
C GLU A 38 6.30 -13.32 -9.50
N LYS A 39 5.01 -13.10 -9.83
CA LYS A 39 4.64 -12.12 -10.88
C LYS A 39 5.09 -10.72 -10.51
N LEU A 40 4.86 -10.30 -9.26
CA LEU A 40 5.30 -8.99 -8.77
C LEU A 40 6.83 -8.87 -8.77
N SER A 41 7.54 -9.94 -8.40
CA SER A 41 9.01 -10.01 -8.44
C SER A 41 9.55 -9.75 -9.85
N LYS A 42 8.96 -10.39 -10.87
CA LYS A 42 9.34 -10.17 -12.28
C LYS A 42 9.07 -8.73 -12.74
N ILE A 43 7.95 -8.13 -12.33
CA ILE A 43 7.63 -6.72 -12.63
C ILE A 43 8.66 -5.79 -12.00
N PHE A 44 9.04 -6.04 -10.74
CA PHE A 44 10.03 -5.22 -10.04
C PHE A 44 11.44 -5.40 -10.60
N GLU A 45 11.81 -6.61 -11.02
CA GLU A 45 13.07 -6.88 -11.72
C GLU A 45 13.13 -6.14 -13.07
N GLU A 46 12.06 -6.22 -13.86
CA GLU A 46 11.97 -5.51 -15.16
C GLU A 46 11.99 -3.98 -14.98
N PHE A 47 11.32 -3.46 -13.96
CA PHE A 47 11.43 -2.04 -13.61
C PHE A 47 12.86 -1.68 -13.24
N ALA A 48 13.49 -2.47 -12.37
CA ALA A 48 14.83 -2.20 -11.87
C ALA A 48 15.88 -2.23 -13.00
N SER A 49 15.80 -3.18 -13.92
CA SER A 49 16.72 -3.29 -15.05
C SER A 49 16.78 -2.03 -15.93
N LYS A 50 15.72 -1.21 -15.92
CA LYS A 50 15.60 0.02 -16.72
C LYS A 50 15.84 1.31 -15.92
N ASN A 51 15.80 1.25 -14.59
CA ASN A 51 15.70 2.45 -13.75
C ASN A 51 16.70 2.54 -12.59
N VAL A 52 17.50 1.50 -12.37
CA VAL A 52 18.49 1.48 -11.29
C VAL A 52 19.79 0.82 -11.73
N ASP A 53 20.87 1.06 -10.97
CA ASP A 53 22.14 0.41 -11.21
C ASP A 53 22.06 -1.11 -11.08
N GLN A 54 22.84 -1.84 -11.86
CA GLN A 54 22.88 -3.30 -11.90
C GLN A 54 22.96 -3.95 -10.51
N LYS A 55 23.79 -3.40 -9.62
CA LYS A 55 23.96 -3.87 -8.22
C LYS A 55 22.68 -3.80 -7.36
N ASN A 56 21.67 -3.05 -7.80
CA ASN A 56 20.42 -2.86 -7.06
C ASN A 56 19.25 -3.70 -7.61
N ILE A 57 19.40 -4.36 -8.75
CA ILE A 57 18.31 -5.13 -9.39
C ILE A 57 17.80 -6.21 -8.44
N ASP A 58 18.68 -7.00 -7.84
CA ASP A 58 18.32 -8.08 -6.94
C ASP A 58 17.55 -7.59 -5.70
N LYS A 59 17.82 -6.37 -5.23
CA LYS A 59 17.06 -5.75 -4.14
C LYS A 59 15.58 -5.56 -4.50
N TYR A 60 15.29 -5.17 -5.74
CA TYR A 60 13.92 -5.01 -6.22
C TYR A 60 13.27 -6.36 -6.50
N LYS A 61 13.95 -7.25 -7.21
CA LYS A 61 13.51 -8.62 -7.49
C LYS A 61 13.10 -9.36 -6.21
N ASN A 62 13.92 -9.26 -5.17
CA ASN A 62 13.68 -9.94 -3.90
C ASN A 62 12.74 -9.20 -2.94
N ALA A 63 12.38 -7.94 -3.24
CA ALA A 63 11.52 -7.16 -2.35
C ALA A 63 10.15 -7.82 -2.09
N PRO A 64 9.43 -8.40 -3.07
CA PRO A 64 8.14 -9.02 -2.82
C PRO A 64 8.18 -10.22 -1.88
N TYR A 65 9.29 -10.94 -1.82
CA TYR A 65 9.42 -12.14 -0.95
C TYR A 65 9.61 -11.82 0.55
N ARG A 66 9.64 -10.54 0.94
CA ARG A 66 9.78 -10.13 2.34
C ARG A 66 8.54 -10.39 3.18
N ALA A 67 7.40 -10.65 2.56
CA ALA A 67 6.16 -10.99 3.24
C ALA A 67 5.35 -12.01 2.40
N PRO A 68 4.55 -12.85 3.05
CA PRO A 68 3.73 -13.85 2.35
C PRO A 68 2.55 -13.25 1.58
N MET A 69 2.21 -11.99 1.85
CA MET A 69 1.14 -11.25 1.17
C MET A 69 1.51 -9.79 1.03
N ILE A 70 1.14 -9.21 -0.10
CA ILE A 70 1.25 -7.78 -0.37
C ILE A 70 -0.11 -7.26 -0.86
N ILE A 71 -0.49 -6.07 -0.42
CA ILE A 71 -1.68 -5.37 -0.91
C ILE A 71 -1.18 -4.12 -1.63
N ALA A 72 -1.40 -4.02 -2.93
CA ALA A 72 -1.18 -2.76 -3.65
C ALA A 72 -2.42 -1.86 -3.47
N ALA A 73 -2.20 -0.67 -2.95
CA ALA A 73 -3.25 0.33 -2.79
C ALA A 73 -3.32 1.20 -4.04
N VAL A 74 -4.47 1.21 -4.67
CA VAL A 74 -4.73 1.89 -5.94
C VAL A 74 -5.63 3.08 -5.72
N ASN A 75 -5.19 4.25 -6.19
CA ASN A 75 -6.01 5.44 -6.29
C ASN A 75 -6.54 5.56 -7.73
N THR A 76 -7.85 5.71 -7.87
CA THR A 76 -8.52 5.98 -9.14
C THR A 76 -8.98 7.43 -9.16
N TYR A 77 -8.34 8.26 -9.96
CA TYR A 77 -8.74 9.63 -10.13
C TYR A 77 -10.04 9.73 -10.96
N LYS A 78 -10.97 10.52 -10.46
CA LYS A 78 -12.21 10.89 -11.17
C LYS A 78 -12.29 12.41 -11.23
N GLU A 79 -12.53 12.95 -12.41
CA GLU A 79 -12.73 14.37 -12.54
C GLU A 79 -13.99 14.81 -11.81
N HIS A 80 -13.87 15.87 -11.01
CA HIS A 80 -14.98 16.39 -10.22
C HIS A 80 -14.75 17.88 -9.89
N PRO A 81 -15.76 18.75 -10.09
CA PRO A 81 -15.57 20.21 -9.98
C PRO A 81 -15.21 20.70 -8.58
N LYS A 82 -15.58 19.93 -7.52
CA LYS A 82 -15.35 20.31 -6.12
C LYS A 82 -14.32 19.46 -5.40
N VAL A 83 -13.87 18.36 -6.00
CA VAL A 83 -12.95 17.41 -5.33
C VAL A 83 -11.65 17.30 -6.12
N PRO A 84 -10.61 18.03 -5.71
CA PRO A 84 -9.34 18.00 -6.39
C PRO A 84 -8.65 16.64 -6.24
N LYS A 85 -7.73 16.34 -7.15
CA LYS A 85 -6.97 15.09 -7.20
C LYS A 85 -6.31 14.74 -5.87
N ILE A 86 -5.78 15.74 -5.16
CA ILE A 86 -5.08 15.54 -3.89
C ILE A 86 -6.03 14.98 -2.81
N GLU A 87 -7.26 15.45 -2.71
CA GLU A 87 -8.22 14.92 -1.72
C GLU A 87 -8.55 13.45 -1.97
N GLN A 88 -8.67 13.05 -3.25
CA GLN A 88 -8.92 11.65 -3.61
C GLN A 88 -7.73 10.76 -3.24
N MET A 89 -6.51 11.25 -3.40
CA MET A 89 -5.30 10.53 -2.99
C MET A 89 -5.19 10.44 -1.46
N LEU A 90 -5.52 11.50 -0.73
CA LEU A 90 -5.57 11.50 0.73
C LEU A 90 -6.62 10.52 1.28
N SER A 91 -7.78 10.42 0.62
CA SER A 91 -8.80 9.40 0.94
C SER A 91 -8.24 7.97 0.82
N THR A 92 -7.52 7.69 -0.27
CA THR A 92 -6.86 6.39 -0.44
C THR A 92 -5.76 6.16 0.60
N ALA A 93 -4.98 7.17 0.94
CA ALA A 93 -3.97 7.09 2.00
C ALA A 93 -4.60 6.82 3.38
N ALA A 94 -5.72 7.46 3.70
CA ALA A 94 -6.48 7.19 4.92
C ALA A 94 -7.00 5.74 4.96
N SER A 95 -7.44 5.20 3.82
CA SER A 95 -7.83 3.78 3.70
C SER A 95 -6.66 2.84 3.99
N VAL A 96 -5.45 3.17 3.53
CA VAL A 96 -4.23 2.41 3.84
C VAL A 96 -3.95 2.43 5.34
N GLN A 97 -4.07 3.59 5.99
CA GLN A 97 -3.87 3.68 7.45
C GLN A 97 -4.88 2.80 8.20
N ASN A 98 -6.13 2.78 7.77
CA ASN A 98 -7.15 1.89 8.37
C ASN A 98 -6.77 0.40 8.19
N ILE A 99 -6.21 -0.01 7.04
CA ILE A 99 -5.68 -1.37 6.86
C ILE A 99 -4.59 -1.68 7.88
N LEU A 100 -3.61 -0.78 8.05
CA LEU A 100 -2.51 -0.99 9.01
C LEU A 100 -3.04 -1.18 10.44
N LEU A 101 -4.01 -0.37 10.86
CA LEU A 101 -4.66 -0.48 12.18
C LEU A 101 -5.44 -1.77 12.33
N ALA A 102 -6.25 -2.14 11.33
CA ALA A 102 -7.04 -3.37 11.36
C ALA A 102 -6.15 -4.62 11.39
N LEU A 103 -5.07 -4.66 10.60
CA LEU A 103 -4.09 -5.74 10.64
C LEU A 103 -3.43 -5.85 12.01
N ASN A 104 -3.04 -4.73 12.62
CA ASN A 104 -2.45 -4.72 13.96
C ASN A 104 -3.44 -5.25 15.02
N ALA A 105 -4.71 -4.85 14.95
CA ALA A 105 -5.75 -5.34 15.86
C ALA A 105 -5.93 -6.86 15.77
N LEU A 106 -5.76 -7.44 14.58
CA LEU A 106 -5.80 -8.88 14.33
C LEU A 106 -4.45 -9.58 14.56
N LYS A 107 -3.46 -8.88 15.17
CA LYS A 107 -2.12 -9.41 15.47
C LYS A 107 -1.30 -9.81 14.24
N TYR A 108 -1.54 -9.17 13.12
CA TYR A 108 -0.66 -9.21 11.94
C TYR A 108 0.28 -8.01 11.98
N SER A 109 1.48 -8.22 11.45
CA SER A 109 2.46 -7.17 11.21
C SER A 109 2.32 -6.66 9.78
N SER A 110 2.42 -5.37 9.60
CA SER A 110 2.36 -4.76 8.28
C SER A 110 3.27 -3.56 8.17
N ILE A 111 3.64 -3.24 6.94
CA ILE A 111 4.39 -2.03 6.61
C ILE A 111 3.97 -1.51 5.24
N TRP A 112 3.66 -0.22 5.18
CA TRP A 112 3.43 0.49 3.93
C TRP A 112 4.77 0.94 3.33
N ARG A 113 5.03 0.50 2.11
CA ARG A 113 6.24 0.87 1.35
C ARG A 113 5.85 1.55 0.04
N THR A 114 6.65 2.53 -0.33
CA THR A 114 6.55 3.26 -1.58
C THR A 114 7.84 3.11 -2.40
N GLY A 115 8.70 4.11 -2.41
CA GLY A 115 9.92 4.13 -3.21
C GLY A 115 9.64 4.36 -4.70
N LYS A 116 10.62 4.04 -5.54
CA LYS A 116 10.56 4.29 -6.99
C LYS A 116 9.51 3.47 -7.74
N ILE A 117 9.01 2.39 -7.13
CA ILE A 117 8.01 1.48 -7.72
C ILE A 117 6.57 1.94 -7.51
N ALA A 118 6.30 2.75 -6.48
CA ALA A 118 5.00 3.40 -6.30
C ALA A 118 4.93 4.68 -7.17
N PHE A 119 3.74 5.08 -7.55
CA PHE A 119 3.50 6.23 -8.44
C PHE A 119 4.18 6.08 -9.81
N ASN A 120 4.47 4.88 -10.23
CA ASN A 120 5.22 4.59 -11.45
C ASN A 120 4.32 3.98 -12.52
N LYS A 121 4.17 4.67 -13.64
CA LYS A 121 3.28 4.27 -14.73
C LYS A 121 3.65 2.95 -15.40
N PHE A 122 4.93 2.59 -15.43
CA PHE A 122 5.34 1.26 -15.93
C PHE A 122 4.80 0.15 -15.01
N VAL A 123 4.95 0.31 -13.69
CA VAL A 123 4.47 -0.65 -12.69
C VAL A 123 2.94 -0.71 -12.70
N ASP A 124 2.27 0.46 -12.75
CA ASP A 124 0.81 0.57 -12.87
C ASP A 124 0.32 -0.26 -14.07
N LYS A 125 0.89 -0.03 -15.26
CA LYS A 125 0.53 -0.73 -16.49
C LYS A 125 0.76 -2.23 -16.42
N LYS A 126 1.89 -2.67 -15.84
CA LYS A 126 2.22 -4.10 -15.67
C LYS A 126 1.27 -4.82 -14.71
N LEU A 127 0.67 -4.10 -13.77
CA LEU A 127 -0.36 -4.60 -12.86
C LEU A 127 -1.80 -4.44 -13.41
N GLY A 128 -1.93 -3.99 -14.67
CA GLY A 128 -3.21 -3.90 -15.35
C GLY A 128 -4.07 -2.69 -14.96
N LEU A 129 -3.44 -1.60 -14.47
CA LEU A 129 -4.15 -0.40 -14.11
C LEU A 129 -4.49 0.46 -15.33
N GLU A 130 -5.63 1.15 -15.23
CA GLU A 130 -6.08 2.14 -16.20
C GLU A 130 -5.26 3.45 -16.11
N PRO A 131 -5.26 4.31 -17.15
CA PRO A 131 -4.48 5.55 -17.18
C PRO A 131 -4.75 6.51 -16.01
N ASN A 132 -5.99 6.54 -15.50
CA ASN A 132 -6.40 7.38 -14.37
C ASN A 132 -6.17 6.71 -13.00
N GLN A 133 -5.57 5.54 -12.98
CA GLN A 133 -5.21 4.81 -11.78
C GLN A 133 -3.72 4.91 -11.48
N THR A 134 -3.38 4.87 -10.20
CA THR A 134 -1.99 4.80 -9.76
C THR A 134 -1.87 4.04 -8.43
N ILE A 135 -0.79 3.28 -8.30
CA ILE A 135 -0.42 2.63 -7.03
C ILE A 135 0.22 3.67 -6.14
N ILE A 136 -0.37 3.90 -4.96
CA ILE A 136 0.18 4.83 -3.96
C ILE A 136 1.09 4.12 -2.93
N GLY A 137 1.20 2.81 -3.02
CA GLY A 137 2.11 2.02 -2.20
C GLY A 137 1.72 0.56 -2.12
N PHE A 138 2.62 -0.19 -1.51
CA PHE A 138 2.52 -1.63 -1.30
C PHE A 138 2.55 -1.92 0.20
N ILE A 139 1.51 -2.57 0.71
CA ILE A 139 1.39 -2.96 2.12
C ILE A 139 1.84 -4.41 2.23
N TYR A 140 2.98 -4.63 2.86
CA TYR A 140 3.50 -5.96 3.14
C TYR A 140 2.83 -6.48 4.41
N VAL A 141 2.32 -7.71 4.37
CA VAL A 141 1.51 -8.30 5.43
C VAL A 141 2.03 -9.67 5.81
N GLY A 142 2.20 -9.91 7.11
CA GLY A 142 2.62 -11.21 7.64
C GLY A 142 2.57 -11.25 9.16
N LYS A 143 3.12 -12.30 9.76
CA LYS A 143 3.33 -12.36 11.22
C LYS A 143 4.81 -12.14 11.51
N ASN A 144 5.10 -11.19 12.37
CA ASN A 144 6.47 -10.97 12.84
C ASN A 144 6.86 -12.13 13.79
N LYS A 145 8.00 -12.78 13.50
CA LYS A 145 8.59 -13.82 14.34
C LYS A 145 9.75 -13.28 15.20
N GLY A 146 10.16 -12.04 14.98
CA GLY A 146 11.27 -11.39 15.69
C GLY A 146 10.81 -10.56 16.89
N LYS A 147 11.79 -9.98 17.59
CA LYS A 147 11.53 -9.02 18.67
C LYS A 147 10.78 -7.80 18.13
N GLN A 148 9.77 -7.34 18.87
CA GLN A 148 9.14 -6.06 18.56
C GLN A 148 10.17 -4.94 18.67
N LYS A 149 10.13 -4.02 17.70
CA LYS A 149 10.96 -2.82 17.77
C LYS A 149 10.44 -1.91 18.88
N ASN A 150 11.36 -1.30 19.62
CA ASN A 150 10.99 -0.27 20.56
C ASN A 150 10.32 0.89 19.81
N ILE A 151 9.16 1.32 20.29
CA ILE A 151 8.48 2.49 19.79
C ILE A 151 9.12 3.72 20.43
N PRO A 152 9.67 4.67 19.64
CA PRO A 152 10.24 5.90 20.19
C PRO A 152 9.17 6.68 20.97
N LYS A 153 9.53 7.22 22.11
CA LYS A 153 8.66 8.15 22.84
C LYS A 153 8.52 9.43 22.03
N ILE A 154 7.28 9.83 21.78
CA ILE A 154 6.94 11.06 21.05
C ILE A 154 6.24 12.00 22.05
N ASN A 155 6.74 13.22 22.16
CA ASN A 155 6.05 14.28 22.89
C ASN A 155 5.03 14.96 21.96
N SER A 156 3.75 14.64 22.14
CA SER A 156 2.68 15.18 21.28
C SER A 156 2.57 16.71 21.33
N ARG A 157 3.04 17.36 22.42
CA ARG A 157 3.01 18.83 22.57
C ARG A 157 3.85 19.55 21.52
N GLU A 158 4.85 18.89 20.95
CA GLU A 158 5.68 19.46 19.87
C GLU A 158 4.93 19.56 18.53
N PHE A 159 3.81 18.87 18.40
CA PHE A 159 3.01 18.76 17.17
C PHE A 159 1.64 19.46 17.28
N VAL A 160 1.26 19.97 18.46
CA VAL A 160 -0.02 20.61 18.70
C VAL A 160 0.21 22.07 19.13
N LYS A 161 -0.48 22.97 18.47
CA LYS A 161 -0.55 24.39 18.84
C LYS A 161 -1.98 24.75 19.20
N TYR A 162 -2.14 25.62 20.17
CA TYR A 162 -3.44 26.16 20.59
C TYR A 162 -3.55 27.59 20.06
N LEU A 163 -4.74 27.97 19.53
CA LEU A 163 -5.07 29.34 19.12
C LEU A 163 -5.51 30.16 20.33
#